data_99c630fdb290f10868ec129869ef9f44
#
_entry.id   99c630fdb290f10868ec129869ef9f44
#
_cell.length_a   1.000
_cell.length_b   1.000
_cell.length_c   1.000
_cell.angle_alpha   90.00
_cell.angle_beta   90.00
_cell.angle_gamma   90.00
#
_symmetry.space_group_name_H-M   'P 1'
#
loop_
_entity.id
_entity.type
_entity.pdbx_description
1 polymer ?
#
loop_
_entity_poly.entity_id
_entity_poly.type
_entity_poly.pdbx_seq_one_letter_code
_entity_poly.pdbx_strand_id
1 'polypeptide(L)'
;MAVTIKDVSKDAKVSIKTVSRVINNEANVAEETKKRVQLSVNKLGFRPNKSAQSLRSKRSFIIALLYDNPNKSYLADIQSGIFKACKLTGYNLVVQECDYKSPDLNNTIIEFVEDLKIDGLILTPPLSDMDDFLKDLEKNQIEHAVIAPSTKKTESLYVSSNDYEAAYKLTSEIIKHGHKDIGFIKGHPKHSASNLRFNGFIDAIQSHGFKTNDAWIKQGNFSFKSGFDAGVEIFHSDRIPTAIFASNDSMAAGIMKSAHMKGLKIPDDISLAGFDDSPIADEIWPALTTVKQPVEKMANHAAKILMAKFNGIEEENQSKEFRSELIVRESLRTL
;
A
#
# COMPACT_ATOMS: atom_id res chain seq x y z
N MET A 1 28.18 -6.48 -32.28
CA MET A 1 27.80 -5.07 -32.02
C MET A 1 26.34 -5.00 -31.60
N ALA A 2 26.00 -4.10 -30.70
CA ALA A 2 24.59 -3.95 -30.28
C ALA A 2 23.79 -3.33 -31.44
N VAL A 3 22.59 -3.86 -31.68
CA VAL A 3 21.66 -3.33 -32.70
C VAL A 3 21.22 -1.92 -32.30
N THR A 4 21.22 -1.00 -33.23
CA THR A 4 20.89 0.41 -33.02
C THR A 4 19.54 0.78 -33.66
N ILE A 5 18.96 1.92 -33.26
CA ILE A 5 17.75 2.45 -33.89
C ILE A 5 17.96 2.73 -35.40
N LYS A 6 19.22 2.99 -35.84
CA LYS A 6 19.57 3.16 -37.25
C LYS A 6 19.40 1.85 -38.04
N ASP A 7 19.70 0.72 -37.41
CA ASP A 7 19.58 -0.59 -38.06
C ASP A 7 18.09 -0.96 -38.24
N VAL A 8 17.26 -0.69 -37.23
CA VAL A 8 15.81 -0.84 -37.34
C VAL A 8 15.24 0.08 -38.45
N SER A 9 15.68 1.33 -38.49
CA SER A 9 15.26 2.31 -39.51
C SER A 9 15.56 1.80 -40.91
N LYS A 10 16.75 1.22 -41.14
CA LYS A 10 17.15 0.63 -42.43
C LYS A 10 16.32 -0.60 -42.80
N ASP A 11 16.14 -1.55 -41.87
CA ASP A 11 15.37 -2.79 -42.09
C ASP A 11 13.88 -2.50 -42.32
N ALA A 12 13.28 -1.61 -41.51
CA ALA A 12 11.89 -1.20 -41.66
C ALA A 12 11.64 -0.20 -42.80
N LYS A 13 12.68 0.31 -43.48
CA LYS A 13 12.61 1.33 -44.56
C LYS A 13 11.80 2.58 -44.16
N VAL A 14 12.07 3.10 -42.97
CA VAL A 14 11.44 4.34 -42.45
C VAL A 14 12.49 5.25 -41.81
N SER A 15 12.15 6.49 -41.53
CA SER A 15 13.06 7.40 -40.84
C SER A 15 13.33 6.98 -39.41
N ILE A 16 14.49 7.33 -38.84
CA ILE A 16 14.79 7.14 -37.40
C ILE A 16 13.69 7.78 -36.52
N LYS A 17 13.17 8.95 -36.93
CA LYS A 17 12.07 9.64 -36.25
C LYS A 17 10.80 8.81 -36.24
N THR A 18 10.48 8.11 -37.33
CA THR A 18 9.32 7.20 -37.42
C THR A 18 9.51 5.99 -36.51
N VAL A 19 10.71 5.38 -36.50
CA VAL A 19 11.02 4.28 -35.57
C VAL A 19 10.86 4.74 -34.11
N SER A 20 11.41 5.91 -33.75
CA SER A 20 11.26 6.48 -32.40
C SER A 20 9.81 6.68 -32.02
N ARG A 21 8.97 7.22 -32.93
CA ARG A 21 7.53 7.40 -32.66
C ARG A 21 6.79 6.09 -32.42
N VAL A 22 7.10 5.05 -33.19
CA VAL A 22 6.50 3.72 -33.03
C VAL A 22 6.90 3.10 -31.70
N ILE A 23 8.20 3.18 -31.34
CA ILE A 23 8.73 2.63 -30.09
C ILE A 23 8.12 3.34 -28.87
N ASN A 24 7.91 4.65 -28.98
CA ASN A 24 7.32 5.46 -27.90
C ASN A 24 5.78 5.46 -27.92
N ASN A 25 5.15 4.67 -28.77
CA ASN A 25 3.67 4.59 -28.88
C ASN A 25 3.01 5.94 -29.17
N GLU A 26 3.70 6.87 -29.87
CA GLU A 26 3.17 8.19 -30.20
C GLU A 26 1.98 8.07 -31.16
N ALA A 27 0.96 8.93 -30.95
CA ALA A 27 -0.15 9.07 -31.88
C ALA A 27 0.36 9.53 -33.27
N ASN A 28 -0.43 9.29 -34.34
CA ASN A 28 -0.13 9.71 -35.72
C ASN A 28 0.96 8.91 -36.49
N VAL A 29 1.07 7.60 -36.24
CA VAL A 29 1.78 6.67 -37.12
C VAL A 29 0.77 5.66 -37.66
N ALA A 30 0.73 5.51 -39.00
CA ALA A 30 -0.17 4.56 -39.66
C ALA A 30 0.08 3.12 -39.17
N GLU A 31 -0.99 2.35 -38.96
CA GLU A 31 -0.92 0.99 -38.40
C GLU A 31 -0.02 0.05 -39.20
N GLU A 32 -0.02 0.17 -40.54
CA GLU A 32 0.88 -0.60 -41.38
C GLU A 32 2.36 -0.29 -41.08
N THR A 33 2.67 0.98 -40.87
CA THR A 33 4.03 1.43 -40.49
C THR A 33 4.43 0.94 -39.11
N LYS A 34 3.49 0.97 -38.14
CA LYS A 34 3.72 0.41 -36.81
C LYS A 34 4.06 -1.08 -36.88
N LYS A 35 3.24 -1.87 -37.60
CA LYS A 35 3.48 -3.31 -37.78
C LYS A 35 4.85 -3.58 -38.41
N ARG A 36 5.21 -2.86 -39.45
CA ARG A 36 6.51 -3.03 -40.15
C ARG A 36 7.71 -2.72 -39.25
N VAL A 37 7.65 -1.64 -38.48
CA VAL A 37 8.69 -1.29 -37.50
C VAL A 37 8.76 -2.34 -36.39
N GLN A 38 7.63 -2.80 -35.87
CA GLN A 38 7.59 -3.82 -34.80
C GLN A 38 8.17 -5.16 -35.25
N LEU A 39 7.89 -5.57 -36.50
CA LEU A 39 8.50 -6.77 -37.09
C LEU A 39 10.02 -6.61 -37.17
N SER A 40 10.52 -5.45 -37.61
CA SER A 40 11.94 -5.17 -37.67
C SER A 40 12.60 -5.15 -36.29
N VAL A 41 11.96 -4.53 -35.28
CA VAL A 41 12.43 -4.53 -33.89
C VAL A 41 12.57 -5.96 -33.37
N ASN A 42 11.56 -6.81 -33.59
CA ASN A 42 11.57 -8.21 -33.15
C ASN A 42 12.63 -9.04 -33.90
N LYS A 43 12.71 -8.89 -35.23
CA LYS A 43 13.68 -9.58 -36.09
C LYS A 43 15.13 -9.30 -35.70
N LEU A 44 15.45 -8.03 -35.45
CA LEU A 44 16.80 -7.59 -35.11
C LEU A 44 17.13 -7.74 -33.62
N GLY A 45 16.14 -8.06 -32.77
CA GLY A 45 16.32 -8.09 -31.32
C GLY A 45 16.66 -6.71 -30.74
N PHE A 46 16.20 -5.63 -31.39
CA PHE A 46 16.49 -4.27 -30.92
C PHE A 46 15.83 -4.01 -29.57
N ARG A 47 16.61 -3.51 -28.64
CA ARG A 47 16.12 -3.00 -27.37
C ARG A 47 16.48 -1.52 -27.26
N PRO A 48 15.49 -0.64 -26.98
CA PRO A 48 15.78 0.77 -26.76
C PRO A 48 16.84 0.95 -25.67
N ASN A 49 17.86 1.74 -25.96
CA ASN A 49 18.87 2.06 -24.95
C ASN A 49 18.29 3.06 -23.95
N LYS A 50 18.00 2.60 -22.73
CA LYS A 50 17.45 3.44 -21.66
C LYS A 50 18.35 4.64 -21.32
N SER A 51 19.69 4.48 -21.39
CA SER A 51 20.61 5.59 -21.16
C SER A 51 20.50 6.68 -22.21
N ALA A 52 20.31 6.31 -23.49
CA ALA A 52 20.10 7.28 -24.57
C ALA A 52 18.70 7.95 -24.46
N GLN A 53 17.70 7.22 -23.98
CA GLN A 53 16.37 7.74 -23.71
C GLN A 53 16.39 8.71 -22.53
N SER A 54 17.09 8.37 -21.45
CA SER A 54 17.31 9.19 -20.26
C SER A 54 17.98 10.52 -20.60
N LEU A 55 19.06 10.49 -21.37
CA LEU A 55 19.76 11.71 -21.84
C LEU A 55 18.85 12.65 -22.64
N ARG A 56 17.91 12.09 -23.41
CA ARG A 56 16.99 12.89 -24.25
C ARG A 56 15.81 13.45 -23.46
N SER A 57 15.27 12.68 -22.53
CA SER A 57 14.11 13.05 -21.72
C SER A 57 14.48 13.82 -20.45
N LYS A 58 15.76 13.87 -20.07
CA LYS A 58 16.27 14.34 -18.77
C LYS A 58 15.65 13.59 -17.58
N ARG A 59 15.30 12.28 -17.78
CA ARG A 59 14.71 11.41 -16.76
C ARG A 59 15.50 10.12 -16.65
N SER A 60 15.54 9.58 -15.43
CA SER A 60 16.20 8.31 -15.16
C SER A 60 15.31 7.09 -15.43
N PHE A 61 13.99 7.27 -15.43
CA PHE A 61 12.98 6.22 -15.39
C PHE A 61 13.09 5.34 -14.14
N ILE A 62 13.38 5.97 -13.01
CA ILE A 62 13.45 5.34 -11.69
C ILE A 62 12.47 6.08 -10.77
N ILE A 63 11.60 5.33 -10.10
CA ILE A 63 10.83 5.80 -8.95
C ILE A 63 11.23 4.99 -7.72
N ALA A 64 11.11 5.56 -6.54
CA ALA A 64 11.42 4.85 -5.31
C ALA A 64 10.20 4.74 -4.40
N LEU A 65 10.06 3.58 -3.75
CA LEU A 65 9.16 3.36 -2.62
C LEU A 65 9.97 3.55 -1.33
N LEU A 66 9.56 4.51 -0.50
CA LEU A 66 10.08 4.69 0.84
C LEU A 66 9.09 4.16 1.86
N TYR A 67 9.57 3.38 2.83
CA TYR A 67 8.73 2.78 3.85
C TYR A 67 9.45 2.62 5.19
N ASP A 68 8.65 2.64 6.26
CA ASP A 68 8.99 2.15 7.59
C ASP A 68 7.74 1.43 8.12
N ASN A 69 7.59 0.16 7.76
CA ASN A 69 6.39 -0.60 8.07
C ASN A 69 6.74 -2.06 8.40
N PRO A 70 6.41 -2.55 9.61
CA PRO A 70 6.69 -3.92 10.01
C PRO A 70 5.81 -4.98 9.30
N ASN A 71 4.71 -4.57 8.63
CA ASN A 71 3.81 -5.48 7.94
C ASN A 71 4.34 -5.81 6.53
N LYS A 72 5.08 -6.92 6.43
CA LYS A 72 5.71 -7.37 5.18
C LYS A 72 4.71 -7.71 4.08
N SER A 73 3.54 -8.28 4.41
CA SER A 73 2.50 -8.59 3.42
C SER A 73 1.94 -7.33 2.78
N TYR A 74 1.66 -6.31 3.58
CA TYR A 74 1.23 -4.99 3.09
C TYR A 74 2.27 -4.38 2.12
N LEU A 75 3.56 -4.48 2.46
CA LEU A 75 4.63 -3.99 1.59
C LEU A 75 4.75 -4.79 0.28
N ALA A 76 4.53 -6.10 0.32
CA ALA A 76 4.53 -6.92 -0.88
C ALA A 76 3.42 -6.51 -1.86
N ASP A 77 2.22 -6.21 -1.37
CA ASP A 77 1.10 -5.72 -2.18
C ASP A 77 1.37 -4.32 -2.75
N ILE A 78 1.95 -3.41 -1.96
CA ILE A 78 2.41 -2.09 -2.42
C ILE A 78 3.41 -2.25 -3.57
N GLN A 79 4.44 -3.06 -3.39
CA GLN A 79 5.46 -3.32 -4.40
C GLN A 79 4.85 -3.92 -5.67
N SER A 80 3.96 -4.92 -5.53
CA SER A 80 3.24 -5.54 -6.65
C SER A 80 2.47 -4.51 -7.47
N GLY A 81 1.72 -3.62 -6.80
CA GLY A 81 0.97 -2.56 -7.45
C GLY A 81 1.86 -1.60 -8.23
N ILE A 82 2.95 -1.13 -7.62
CA ILE A 82 3.91 -0.23 -8.26
C ILE A 82 4.60 -0.92 -9.44
N PHE A 83 5.04 -2.18 -9.29
CA PHE A 83 5.66 -2.94 -10.38
C PHE A 83 4.75 -3.08 -11.59
N LYS A 84 3.45 -3.32 -11.39
CA LYS A 84 2.47 -3.39 -12.50
C LYS A 84 2.40 -2.07 -13.26
N ALA A 85 2.44 -0.92 -12.58
CA ALA A 85 2.48 0.39 -13.22
C ALA A 85 3.81 0.64 -13.94
N CYS A 86 4.93 0.33 -13.30
CA CYS A 86 6.28 0.47 -13.88
C CYS A 86 6.46 -0.35 -15.16
N LYS A 87 5.93 -1.59 -15.18
CA LYS A 87 6.00 -2.47 -16.36
C LYS A 87 5.34 -1.85 -17.60
N LEU A 88 4.27 -1.11 -17.42
CA LEU A 88 3.53 -0.47 -18.51
C LEU A 88 4.21 0.81 -19.01
N THR A 89 4.94 1.50 -18.14
CA THR A 89 5.51 2.84 -18.41
C THR A 89 7.02 2.83 -18.64
N GLY A 90 7.66 1.67 -18.47
CA GLY A 90 9.12 1.53 -18.64
C GLY A 90 9.96 2.03 -17.46
N TYR A 91 9.33 2.40 -16.36
CA TYR A 91 10.01 2.77 -15.11
C TYR A 91 10.59 1.55 -14.40
N ASN A 92 11.57 1.78 -13.53
CA ASN A 92 12.08 0.80 -12.58
C ASN A 92 11.70 1.25 -11.17
N LEU A 93 11.49 0.29 -10.27
CA LEU A 93 11.23 0.54 -8.86
C LEU A 93 12.51 0.26 -8.07
N VAL A 94 12.92 1.22 -7.25
CA VAL A 94 13.85 1.03 -6.13
C VAL A 94 13.05 1.04 -4.84
N VAL A 95 13.42 0.18 -3.90
CA VAL A 95 12.72 0.07 -2.60
C VAL A 95 13.72 0.39 -1.50
N GLN A 96 13.40 1.38 -0.68
CA GLN A 96 14.27 1.86 0.38
C GLN A 96 13.54 1.80 1.73
N GLU A 97 14.07 1.02 2.64
CA GLU A 97 13.66 1.06 4.05
C GLU A 97 14.24 2.29 4.73
N CYS A 98 13.42 2.95 5.54
CA CYS A 98 13.77 4.17 6.26
C CYS A 98 13.48 3.99 7.75
N ASP A 99 14.28 4.64 8.59
CA ASP A 99 13.92 4.86 9.99
C ASP A 99 13.33 6.28 10.12
N TYR A 100 12.01 6.37 10.30
CA TYR A 100 11.32 7.67 10.43
C TYR A 100 11.74 8.47 11.67
N LYS A 101 12.44 7.84 12.62
CA LYS A 101 12.97 8.49 13.83
C LYS A 101 14.38 9.03 13.64
N SER A 102 15.02 8.69 12.54
CA SER A 102 16.39 9.15 12.27
C SER A 102 16.42 10.68 12.16
N PRO A 103 17.28 11.37 12.92
CA PRO A 103 17.39 12.82 12.81
C PRO A 103 17.97 13.27 11.47
N ASP A 104 18.62 12.38 10.73
CA ASP A 104 19.25 12.65 9.43
C ASP A 104 18.42 12.11 8.25
N LEU A 105 17.18 11.71 8.48
CA LEU A 105 16.31 11.14 7.45
C LEU A 105 16.23 12.01 6.19
N ASN A 106 15.98 13.31 6.37
CA ASN A 106 15.75 14.22 5.26
C ASN A 106 16.98 14.33 4.36
N ASN A 107 18.17 14.52 4.94
CA ASN A 107 19.41 14.60 4.17
C ASN A 107 19.71 13.27 3.46
N THR A 108 19.60 12.15 4.18
CA THR A 108 19.80 10.80 3.61
C THR A 108 18.91 10.54 2.40
N ILE A 109 17.66 10.96 2.45
CA ILE A 109 16.72 10.74 1.33
C ILE A 109 17.02 11.70 0.17
N ILE A 110 17.39 12.95 0.45
CA ILE A 110 17.77 13.90 -0.61
C ILE A 110 19.02 13.37 -1.35
N GLU A 111 20.07 12.96 -0.64
CA GLU A 111 21.27 12.35 -1.23
C GLU A 111 20.93 11.09 -2.03
N PHE A 112 20.08 10.20 -1.48
CA PHE A 112 19.62 9.00 -2.17
C PHE A 112 18.91 9.31 -3.50
N VAL A 113 18.07 10.35 -3.52
CA VAL A 113 17.38 10.81 -4.74
C VAL A 113 18.37 11.35 -5.77
N GLU A 114 19.35 12.15 -5.34
CA GLU A 114 20.37 12.75 -6.20
C GLU A 114 21.32 11.71 -6.79
N ASP A 115 21.83 10.80 -5.98
CA ASP A 115 22.79 9.76 -6.37
C ASP A 115 22.21 8.82 -7.42
N LEU A 116 20.98 8.37 -7.22
CA LEU A 116 20.28 7.46 -8.13
C LEU A 116 19.49 8.20 -9.21
N LYS A 117 19.43 9.54 -9.17
CA LYS A 117 18.64 10.39 -10.08
C LYS A 117 17.17 9.95 -10.11
N ILE A 118 16.57 9.73 -8.95
CA ILE A 118 15.19 9.25 -8.83
C ILE A 118 14.23 10.32 -9.34
N ASP A 119 13.32 9.96 -10.25
CA ASP A 119 12.37 10.88 -10.85
C ASP A 119 11.22 11.24 -9.88
N GLY A 120 10.94 10.39 -8.89
CA GLY A 120 9.94 10.65 -7.86
C GLY A 120 9.78 9.54 -6.84
N LEU A 121 9.10 9.85 -5.75
CA LEU A 121 8.95 9.01 -4.57
C LEU A 121 7.50 8.57 -4.38
N ILE A 122 7.31 7.35 -3.89
CA ILE A 122 6.06 6.86 -3.32
C ILE A 122 6.30 6.63 -1.84
N LEU A 123 5.49 7.28 -0.99
CA LEU A 123 5.66 7.29 0.44
C LEU A 123 4.52 6.54 1.13
N THR A 124 4.86 5.72 2.11
CA THR A 124 3.88 5.05 2.97
C THR A 124 3.96 5.58 4.41
N PRO A 125 2.92 5.38 5.25
CA PRO A 125 3.02 5.75 6.66
C PRO A 125 4.19 5.05 7.37
N PRO A 126 4.86 5.74 8.30
CA PRO A 126 4.56 7.07 8.81
C PRO A 126 5.12 8.22 7.97
N LEU A 127 5.96 7.95 6.95
CA LEU A 127 6.61 8.98 6.12
C LEU A 127 5.59 9.88 5.40
N SER A 128 4.48 9.29 4.93
CA SER A 128 3.38 10.02 4.28
C SER A 128 2.64 11.00 5.20
N ASP A 129 2.87 10.92 6.52
CA ASP A 129 2.24 11.74 7.56
C ASP A 129 3.21 12.76 8.20
N MET A 130 4.46 12.81 7.74
CA MET A 130 5.49 13.69 8.28
C MET A 130 5.51 15.03 7.53
N ASP A 131 4.72 16.02 7.99
CA ASP A 131 4.56 17.31 7.31
C ASP A 131 5.89 18.02 7.00
N ASP A 132 6.85 18.00 7.92
CA ASP A 132 8.13 18.67 7.70
C ASP A 132 8.99 17.94 6.67
N PHE A 133 8.95 16.60 6.65
CA PHE A 133 9.60 15.80 5.61
C PHE A 133 9.00 16.08 4.22
N LEU A 134 7.66 16.12 4.12
CA LEU A 134 6.98 16.43 2.86
C LEU A 134 7.32 17.84 2.35
N LYS A 135 7.36 18.84 3.24
CA LYS A 135 7.79 20.22 2.89
C LYS A 135 9.24 20.28 2.39
N ASP A 136 10.13 19.49 3.00
CA ASP A 136 11.53 19.44 2.55
C ASP A 136 11.64 18.80 1.16
N LEU A 137 10.84 17.76 0.86
CA LEU A 137 10.76 17.20 -0.50
C LEU A 137 10.26 18.24 -1.50
N GLU A 138 9.20 18.98 -1.18
CA GLU A 138 8.66 20.07 -2.02
C GLU A 138 9.70 21.17 -2.28
N LYS A 139 10.40 21.61 -1.23
CA LYS A 139 11.47 22.62 -1.31
C LYS A 139 12.61 22.19 -2.23
N ASN A 140 12.94 20.90 -2.23
CA ASN A 140 13.97 20.31 -3.09
C ASN A 140 13.42 19.86 -4.46
N GLN A 141 12.16 20.21 -4.78
CA GLN A 141 11.49 19.88 -6.04
C GLN A 141 11.45 18.36 -6.32
N ILE A 142 11.37 17.54 -5.27
CA ILE A 142 11.26 16.09 -5.35
C ILE A 142 9.77 15.73 -5.46
N GLU A 143 9.38 15.28 -6.64
CA GLU A 143 8.01 14.84 -6.90
C GLU A 143 7.66 13.60 -6.10
N HIS A 144 6.47 13.58 -5.49
CA HIS A 144 6.06 12.44 -4.70
C HIS A 144 4.55 12.19 -4.73
N ALA A 145 4.17 10.96 -4.45
CA ALA A 145 2.80 10.54 -4.18
C ALA A 145 2.74 9.82 -2.82
N VAL A 146 1.70 10.07 -2.04
CA VAL A 146 1.55 9.52 -0.70
C VAL A 146 0.42 8.47 -0.66
N ILE A 147 0.68 7.37 0.04
CA ILE A 147 -0.31 6.30 0.28
C ILE A 147 -0.80 6.40 1.71
N ALA A 148 -2.13 6.37 1.89
CA ALA A 148 -2.83 6.41 3.17
C ALA A 148 -2.39 7.55 4.11
N PRO A 149 -2.34 8.82 3.65
CA PRO A 149 -1.98 9.94 4.51
C PRO A 149 -3.09 10.24 5.53
N SER A 150 -2.71 10.81 6.68
CA SER A 150 -3.64 11.28 7.72
C SER A 150 -4.49 12.45 7.24
N THR A 151 -3.91 13.33 6.43
CA THR A 151 -4.55 14.53 5.91
C THR A 151 -4.57 14.49 4.39
N LYS A 152 -5.77 14.56 3.81
CA LYS A 152 -5.96 14.61 2.36
C LYS A 152 -5.78 16.04 1.89
N LYS A 153 -4.55 16.43 1.50
CA LYS A 153 -4.25 17.77 0.96
C LYS A 153 -4.59 17.77 -0.54
N THR A 154 -5.36 18.76 -0.99
CA THR A 154 -5.77 18.89 -2.41
C THR A 154 -4.60 19.10 -3.37
N GLU A 155 -3.49 19.63 -2.87
CA GLU A 155 -2.28 19.92 -3.66
C GLU A 155 -1.34 18.72 -3.81
N SER A 156 -1.50 17.67 -3.00
CA SER A 156 -0.65 16.49 -3.02
C SER A 156 -1.30 15.33 -3.78
N LEU A 157 -0.49 14.56 -4.51
CA LEU A 157 -0.92 13.29 -5.08
C LEU A 157 -1.08 12.26 -3.97
N TYR A 158 -2.32 11.82 -3.70
CA TYR A 158 -2.56 10.82 -2.67
C TYR A 158 -3.51 9.71 -3.10
N VAL A 159 -3.37 8.57 -2.44
CA VAL A 159 -4.36 7.49 -2.46
C VAL A 159 -4.68 7.07 -1.04
N SER A 160 -5.93 6.77 -0.76
CA SER A 160 -6.37 6.34 0.57
C SER A 160 -7.38 5.20 0.46
N SER A 161 -7.65 4.52 1.58
CA SER A 161 -8.77 3.62 1.76
C SER A 161 -9.79 4.21 2.74
N ASN A 162 -10.97 3.63 2.75
CA ASN A 162 -12.04 4.00 3.67
C ASN A 162 -11.93 3.26 5.01
N ASP A 163 -10.77 3.36 5.67
CA ASP A 163 -10.45 2.60 6.90
C ASP A 163 -11.47 2.79 8.02
N TYR A 164 -11.95 4.02 8.23
CA TYR A 164 -12.96 4.32 9.24
C TYR A 164 -14.27 3.57 8.97
N GLU A 165 -14.84 3.71 7.77
CA GLU A 165 -16.13 3.06 7.42
C GLU A 165 -16.00 1.53 7.40
N ALA A 166 -14.84 1.01 6.98
CA ALA A 166 -14.59 -0.42 6.97
C ALA A 166 -14.50 -0.99 8.39
N ALA A 167 -13.82 -0.30 9.30
CA ALA A 167 -13.74 -0.68 10.70
C ALA A 167 -15.10 -0.56 11.42
N TYR A 168 -15.86 0.50 11.12
CA TYR A 168 -17.24 0.64 11.60
C TYR A 168 -18.12 -0.54 11.17
N LYS A 169 -18.05 -0.92 9.88
CA LYS A 169 -18.82 -2.05 9.34
C LYS A 169 -18.41 -3.38 9.97
N LEU A 170 -17.11 -3.65 10.11
CA LEU A 170 -16.62 -4.88 10.74
C LEU A 170 -17.07 -4.95 12.20
N THR A 171 -16.98 -3.86 12.96
CA THR A 171 -17.44 -3.81 14.35
C THR A 171 -18.95 -4.03 14.44
N SER A 172 -19.72 -3.40 13.55
CA SER A 172 -21.18 -3.62 13.49
C SER A 172 -21.53 -5.07 13.13
N GLU A 173 -20.75 -5.74 12.30
CA GLU A 173 -20.95 -7.17 12.01
C GLU A 173 -20.65 -8.05 13.23
N ILE A 174 -19.58 -7.76 13.98
CA ILE A 174 -19.30 -8.44 15.27
C ILE A 174 -20.47 -8.27 16.25
N ILE A 175 -21.02 -7.05 16.35
CA ILE A 175 -22.19 -6.77 17.22
C ILE A 175 -23.44 -7.52 16.73
N LYS A 176 -23.68 -7.58 15.44
CA LYS A 176 -24.80 -8.33 14.84
C LYS A 176 -24.74 -9.82 15.15
N HIS A 177 -23.54 -10.38 15.35
CA HIS A 177 -23.33 -11.75 15.82
C HIS A 177 -23.55 -11.92 17.34
N GLY A 178 -24.05 -10.89 18.03
CA GLY A 178 -24.43 -10.92 19.45
C GLY A 178 -23.34 -10.44 20.42
N HIS A 179 -22.15 -10.14 19.96
CA HIS A 179 -21.06 -9.69 20.83
C HIS A 179 -21.28 -8.25 21.33
N LYS A 180 -21.16 -8.05 22.65
CA LYS A 180 -21.25 -6.74 23.31
C LYS A 180 -19.94 -6.37 24.00
N ASP A 181 -19.24 -7.36 24.52
CA ASP A 181 -17.92 -7.22 25.15
C ASP A 181 -16.85 -7.45 24.06
N ILE A 182 -16.37 -6.36 23.47
CA ILE A 182 -15.47 -6.42 22.32
C ILE A 182 -14.16 -5.69 22.66
N GLY A 183 -13.03 -6.40 22.53
CA GLY A 183 -11.69 -5.84 22.65
C GLY A 183 -11.18 -5.28 21.32
N PHE A 184 -10.22 -4.36 21.39
CA PHE A 184 -9.58 -3.79 20.20
C PHE A 184 -8.07 -3.69 20.39
N ILE A 185 -7.30 -4.13 19.37
CA ILE A 185 -5.86 -3.95 19.35
C ILE A 185 -5.51 -2.90 18.30
N LYS A 186 -5.01 -1.75 18.76
CA LYS A 186 -4.59 -0.64 17.90
C LYS A 186 -3.39 -1.05 17.05
N GLY A 187 -3.25 -0.44 15.89
CA GLY A 187 -2.06 -0.57 15.04
C GLY A 187 -0.91 0.31 15.51
N HIS A 188 0.02 0.61 14.59
CA HIS A 188 1.16 1.48 14.89
C HIS A 188 0.69 2.93 15.21
N PRO A 189 1.17 3.55 16.30
CA PRO A 189 0.63 4.84 16.77
C PRO A 189 0.87 6.02 15.82
N LYS A 190 1.85 5.91 14.93
CA LYS A 190 2.17 6.94 13.92
C LYS A 190 1.55 6.68 12.55
N HIS A 191 0.72 5.64 12.40
CA HIS A 191 -0.01 5.38 11.17
C HIS A 191 -1.46 5.87 11.32
N SER A 192 -1.89 6.76 10.44
CA SER A 192 -3.26 7.31 10.44
C SER A 192 -4.34 6.23 10.39
N ALA A 193 -4.12 5.16 9.63
CA ALA A 193 -5.01 4.01 9.54
C ALA A 193 -5.33 3.40 10.91
N SER A 194 -4.37 3.39 11.86
CA SER A 194 -4.59 2.91 13.23
C SER A 194 -5.67 3.72 13.94
N ASN A 195 -5.61 5.04 13.84
CA ASN A 195 -6.59 5.93 14.47
C ASN A 195 -7.95 5.87 13.75
N LEU A 196 -7.96 5.81 12.42
CA LEU A 196 -9.19 5.70 11.65
C LEU A 196 -9.96 4.41 11.99
N ARG A 197 -9.26 3.27 12.05
CA ARG A 197 -9.85 1.97 12.42
C ARG A 197 -10.36 1.99 13.86
N PHE A 198 -9.60 2.58 14.78
CA PHE A 198 -10.02 2.71 16.18
C PHE A 198 -11.24 3.61 16.32
N ASN A 199 -11.29 4.76 15.65
CA ASN A 199 -12.45 5.64 15.69
C ASN A 199 -13.70 4.96 15.10
N GLY A 200 -13.57 4.26 13.97
CA GLY A 200 -14.67 3.48 13.41
C GLY A 200 -15.19 2.40 14.35
N PHE A 201 -14.28 1.73 15.08
CA PHE A 201 -14.65 0.79 16.15
C PHE A 201 -15.42 1.45 17.29
N ILE A 202 -14.90 2.57 17.84
CA ILE A 202 -15.55 3.29 18.95
C ILE A 202 -16.95 3.76 18.56
N ASP A 203 -17.08 4.39 17.38
CA ASP A 203 -18.34 4.95 16.94
C ASP A 203 -19.38 3.85 16.64
N ALA A 204 -18.96 2.69 16.15
CA ALA A 204 -19.84 1.53 15.99
C ALA A 204 -20.35 1.01 17.35
N ILE A 205 -19.47 0.85 18.36
CA ILE A 205 -19.85 0.45 19.72
C ILE A 205 -20.89 1.43 20.30
N GLN A 206 -20.60 2.73 20.21
CA GLN A 206 -21.46 3.78 20.77
C GLN A 206 -22.82 3.87 20.05
N SER A 207 -22.83 3.77 18.71
CA SER A 207 -24.07 3.83 17.91
C SER A 207 -25.04 2.67 18.20
N HIS A 208 -24.51 1.53 18.68
CA HIS A 208 -25.32 0.40 19.12
C HIS A 208 -25.66 0.45 20.64
N GLY A 209 -25.33 1.54 21.33
CA GLY A 209 -25.65 1.74 22.75
C GLY A 209 -24.75 0.97 23.73
N PHE A 210 -23.61 0.46 23.26
CA PHE A 210 -22.64 -0.25 24.10
C PHE A 210 -21.50 0.68 24.56
N LYS A 211 -20.66 0.17 25.46
CA LYS A 211 -19.48 0.86 25.98
C LYS A 211 -18.24 -0.02 25.80
N THR A 212 -17.13 0.63 25.54
CA THR A 212 -15.82 -0.02 25.55
C THR A 212 -15.33 -0.25 26.98
N ASN A 213 -14.49 -1.27 27.14
CA ASN A 213 -13.73 -1.48 28.37
C ASN A 213 -12.26 -1.21 28.08
N ASP A 214 -11.67 -0.21 28.71
CA ASP A 214 -10.28 0.20 28.48
C ASP A 214 -9.28 -0.92 28.76
N ALA A 215 -9.61 -1.86 29.65
CA ALA A 215 -8.77 -3.04 29.91
C ALA A 215 -8.57 -3.92 28.67
N TRP A 216 -9.50 -3.88 27.72
CA TRP A 216 -9.46 -4.66 26.47
C TRP A 216 -8.97 -3.86 25.26
N ILE A 217 -8.64 -2.59 25.45
CA ILE A 217 -8.04 -1.75 24.42
C ILE A 217 -6.52 -1.77 24.60
N LYS A 218 -5.81 -2.38 23.66
CA LYS A 218 -4.35 -2.51 23.75
C LYS A 218 -3.65 -1.84 22.59
N GLN A 219 -2.42 -1.37 22.84
CA GLN A 219 -1.59 -0.80 21.81
C GLN A 219 -0.75 -1.90 21.17
N GLY A 220 -0.89 -2.05 19.85
CA GLY A 220 0.00 -2.85 19.00
C GLY A 220 0.82 -1.97 18.06
N ASN A 221 1.42 -2.60 17.06
CA ASN A 221 2.24 -1.93 16.05
C ASN A 221 2.20 -2.63 14.69
N PHE A 222 1.13 -3.36 14.37
CA PHE A 222 0.93 -4.17 13.18
C PHE A 222 1.80 -5.43 13.07
N SER A 223 2.66 -5.73 14.05
CA SER A 223 3.43 -6.97 14.06
C SER A 223 2.69 -8.11 14.76
N PHE A 224 2.99 -9.34 14.33
CA PHE A 224 2.51 -10.55 15.00
C PHE A 224 2.84 -10.55 16.50
N LYS A 225 4.08 -10.12 16.86
CA LYS A 225 4.51 -10.08 18.26
C LYS A 225 3.66 -9.15 19.09
N SER A 226 3.34 -7.97 18.60
CA SER A 226 2.50 -7.01 19.36
C SER A 226 1.07 -7.51 19.54
N GLY A 227 0.53 -8.24 18.59
CA GLY A 227 -0.76 -8.92 18.73
C GLY A 227 -0.71 -10.05 19.77
N PHE A 228 0.35 -10.84 19.75
CA PHE A 228 0.59 -11.89 20.75
C PHE A 228 0.68 -11.32 22.18
N ASP A 229 1.52 -10.30 22.37
CA ASP A 229 1.71 -9.66 23.68
C ASP A 229 0.40 -9.06 24.21
N ALA A 230 -0.36 -8.37 23.34
CA ALA A 230 -1.68 -7.81 23.67
C ALA A 230 -2.71 -8.91 24.05
N GLY A 231 -2.71 -10.01 23.34
CA GLY A 231 -3.56 -11.17 23.65
C GLY A 231 -3.19 -11.79 25.00
N VAL A 232 -1.90 -11.94 25.30
CA VAL A 232 -1.44 -12.41 26.61
C VAL A 232 -1.95 -11.51 27.74
N GLU A 233 -1.84 -10.19 27.60
CA GLU A 233 -2.36 -9.25 28.60
C GLU A 233 -3.88 -9.37 28.80
N ILE A 234 -4.66 -9.45 27.71
CA ILE A 234 -6.12 -9.56 27.77
C ILE A 234 -6.53 -10.88 28.43
N PHE A 235 -5.90 -12.00 28.06
CA PHE A 235 -6.28 -13.32 28.57
C PHE A 235 -5.80 -13.63 30.01
N HIS A 236 -5.00 -12.73 30.59
CA HIS A 236 -4.64 -12.78 32.03
C HIS A 236 -5.52 -11.88 32.91
N SER A 237 -6.45 -11.11 32.33
CA SER A 237 -7.41 -10.31 33.11
C SER A 237 -8.53 -11.20 33.68
N ASP A 238 -9.15 -10.73 34.78
CA ASP A 238 -10.24 -11.45 35.44
C ASP A 238 -11.47 -11.64 34.55
N ARG A 239 -11.69 -10.74 33.61
CA ARG A 239 -12.76 -10.79 32.62
C ARG A 239 -12.19 -10.56 31.24
N ILE A 240 -12.47 -11.47 30.31
CA ILE A 240 -12.05 -11.37 28.92
C ILE A 240 -13.23 -10.95 28.03
N PRO A 241 -12.98 -10.28 26.88
CA PRO A 241 -14.02 -9.95 25.90
C PRO A 241 -14.52 -11.23 25.21
N THR A 242 -15.73 -11.17 24.62
CA THR A 242 -16.27 -12.28 23.81
C THR A 242 -15.79 -12.25 22.35
N ALA A 243 -15.28 -11.10 21.90
CA ALA A 243 -14.65 -10.92 20.60
C ALA A 243 -13.48 -9.94 20.68
N ILE A 244 -12.50 -10.07 19.81
CA ILE A 244 -11.41 -9.10 19.63
C ILE A 244 -11.32 -8.70 18.16
N PHE A 245 -11.24 -7.38 17.93
CA PHE A 245 -10.88 -6.81 16.64
C PHE A 245 -9.40 -6.35 16.68
N ALA A 246 -8.54 -7.00 15.94
CA ALA A 246 -7.16 -6.61 15.75
C ALA A 246 -7.01 -5.73 14.50
N SER A 247 -6.30 -4.61 14.60
CA SER A 247 -6.15 -3.65 13.48
C SER A 247 -5.43 -4.20 12.26
N ASN A 248 -4.87 -5.43 12.30
CA ASN A 248 -4.48 -6.19 11.11
C ASN A 248 -4.45 -7.70 11.37
N ASP A 249 -4.33 -8.48 10.29
CA ASP A 249 -4.35 -9.95 10.34
C ASP A 249 -3.12 -10.54 11.03
N SER A 250 -1.95 -9.90 10.89
CA SER A 250 -0.73 -10.36 11.58
C SER A 250 -0.87 -10.30 13.10
N MET A 251 -1.47 -9.22 13.64
CA MET A 251 -1.78 -9.13 15.06
C MET A 251 -2.86 -10.13 15.45
N ALA A 252 -3.90 -10.30 14.62
CA ALA A 252 -4.93 -11.32 14.87
C ALA A 252 -4.33 -12.72 14.99
N ALA A 253 -3.42 -13.11 14.11
CA ALA A 253 -2.70 -14.38 14.21
C ALA A 253 -1.86 -14.49 15.50
N GLY A 254 -1.28 -13.38 15.97
CA GLY A 254 -0.59 -13.31 17.27
C GLY A 254 -1.53 -13.55 18.43
N ILE A 255 -2.72 -12.93 18.42
CA ILE A 255 -3.78 -13.15 19.42
C ILE A 255 -4.25 -14.61 19.39
N MET A 256 -4.46 -15.18 18.20
CA MET A 256 -4.85 -16.59 18.06
C MET A 256 -3.85 -17.53 18.74
N LYS A 257 -2.55 -17.29 18.56
CA LYS A 257 -1.50 -18.05 19.24
C LYS A 257 -1.58 -17.89 20.75
N SER A 258 -1.79 -16.68 21.28
CA SER A 258 -1.90 -16.45 22.74
C SER A 258 -3.16 -17.09 23.32
N ALA A 259 -4.30 -17.07 22.60
CA ALA A 259 -5.53 -17.77 22.96
C ALA A 259 -5.29 -19.29 23.06
N HIS A 260 -4.67 -19.89 22.05
CA HIS A 260 -4.31 -21.30 22.06
C HIS A 260 -3.42 -21.70 23.25
N MET A 261 -2.40 -20.88 23.56
CA MET A 261 -1.53 -21.13 24.72
C MET A 261 -2.27 -21.01 26.05
N LYS A 262 -3.35 -20.24 26.13
CA LYS A 262 -4.23 -20.12 27.30
C LYS A 262 -5.32 -21.22 27.35
N GLY A 263 -5.40 -22.07 26.32
CA GLY A 263 -6.43 -23.11 26.19
C GLY A 263 -7.78 -22.59 25.69
N LEU A 264 -7.84 -21.34 25.17
CA LEU A 264 -9.05 -20.76 24.58
C LEU A 264 -9.17 -21.16 23.11
N LYS A 265 -10.38 -21.50 22.70
CA LYS A 265 -10.72 -21.89 21.34
C LYS A 265 -11.33 -20.71 20.57
N ILE A 266 -10.88 -20.51 19.34
CA ILE A 266 -11.48 -19.58 18.39
C ILE A 266 -12.26 -20.40 17.36
N PRO A 267 -13.57 -20.10 17.12
CA PRO A 267 -14.35 -18.99 17.72
C PRO A 267 -15.10 -19.38 19.00
N ASP A 268 -15.00 -20.61 19.52
CA ASP A 268 -15.90 -21.18 20.54
C ASP A 268 -15.87 -20.39 21.87
N ASP A 269 -14.71 -19.98 22.35
CA ASP A 269 -14.58 -19.23 23.61
C ASP A 269 -14.46 -17.72 23.31
N ILE A 270 -13.84 -17.34 22.19
CA ILE A 270 -13.64 -15.96 21.79
C ILE A 270 -13.61 -15.81 20.28
N SER A 271 -14.40 -14.89 19.74
CA SER A 271 -14.37 -14.54 18.33
C SER A 271 -13.20 -13.59 18.02
N LEU A 272 -12.68 -13.68 16.80
CA LEU A 272 -11.53 -12.88 16.37
C LEU A 272 -11.75 -12.32 14.96
N ALA A 273 -11.43 -11.03 14.79
CA ALA A 273 -11.42 -10.39 13.48
C ALA A 273 -10.12 -9.61 13.25
N GLY A 274 -9.68 -9.57 12.02
CA GLY A 274 -8.49 -8.86 11.56
C GLY A 274 -8.82 -7.73 10.59
N PHE A 275 -7.79 -7.31 9.84
CA PHE A 275 -7.88 -6.30 8.79
C PHE A 275 -6.71 -6.52 7.84
N ASP A 276 -6.86 -6.34 6.55
CA ASP A 276 -5.99 -6.39 5.38
C ASP A 276 -6.42 -7.47 4.36
N ASP A 277 -6.97 -8.62 4.79
CA ASP A 277 -7.17 -9.85 4.01
C ASP A 277 -5.85 -10.34 3.38
N SER A 278 -4.80 -10.32 4.21
CA SER A 278 -3.49 -10.84 3.85
C SER A 278 -3.49 -12.38 3.79
N PRO A 279 -2.52 -13.03 3.14
CA PRO A 279 -2.51 -14.49 2.98
C PRO A 279 -2.72 -15.27 4.28
N ILE A 280 -2.18 -14.76 5.39
CA ILE A 280 -2.32 -15.40 6.70
C ILE A 280 -3.79 -15.52 7.14
N ALA A 281 -4.69 -14.64 6.67
CA ALA A 281 -6.09 -14.68 7.06
C ALA A 281 -6.81 -15.95 6.60
N ASP A 282 -6.37 -16.54 5.49
CA ASP A 282 -6.89 -17.78 4.93
C ASP A 282 -6.06 -19.01 5.34
N GLU A 283 -4.76 -18.80 5.62
CA GLU A 283 -3.82 -19.87 5.95
C GLU A 283 -3.91 -20.37 7.39
N ILE A 284 -4.43 -19.57 8.33
CA ILE A 284 -4.62 -19.96 9.74
C ILE A 284 -5.97 -20.65 9.96
N TRP A 285 -6.06 -21.46 11.02
CA TRP A 285 -7.31 -22.14 11.37
C TRP A 285 -7.81 -21.73 12.78
N PRO A 286 -9.10 -21.36 12.90
CA PRO A 286 -10.08 -21.11 11.83
C PRO A 286 -9.67 -19.94 10.93
N ALA A 287 -10.14 -19.92 9.67
CA ALA A 287 -9.86 -18.84 8.76
C ALA A 287 -10.47 -17.52 9.28
N LEU A 288 -9.72 -16.42 9.10
CA LEU A 288 -9.95 -15.16 9.81
C LEU A 288 -10.98 -14.28 9.08
N THR A 289 -12.02 -13.86 9.80
CA THR A 289 -12.88 -12.74 9.43
C THR A 289 -12.05 -11.47 9.39
N THR A 290 -12.09 -10.74 8.28
CA THR A 290 -11.20 -9.60 8.04
C THR A 290 -11.81 -8.58 7.08
N VAL A 291 -11.12 -7.50 6.84
CA VAL A 291 -11.43 -6.49 5.80
C VAL A 291 -10.38 -6.56 4.72
N LYS A 292 -10.82 -6.80 3.48
CA LYS A 292 -9.96 -6.78 2.30
C LYS A 292 -9.68 -5.36 1.84
N GLN A 293 -8.45 -4.93 1.98
CA GLN A 293 -7.99 -3.66 1.43
C GLN A 293 -7.54 -3.81 -0.03
N PRO A 294 -7.87 -2.88 -0.92
CA PRO A 294 -7.38 -2.90 -2.30
C PRO A 294 -5.95 -2.33 -2.45
N VAL A 295 -5.01 -2.75 -1.58
CA VAL A 295 -3.66 -2.17 -1.43
C VAL A 295 -2.90 -2.15 -2.74
N GLU A 296 -2.90 -3.26 -3.48
CA GLU A 296 -2.24 -3.33 -4.79
C GLU A 296 -2.81 -2.33 -5.80
N LYS A 297 -4.16 -2.16 -5.83
CA LYS A 297 -4.81 -1.18 -6.71
C LYS A 297 -4.46 0.24 -6.32
N MET A 298 -4.40 0.53 -5.02
CA MET A 298 -3.99 1.82 -4.48
C MET A 298 -2.56 2.16 -4.91
N ALA A 299 -1.62 1.25 -4.70
CA ALA A 299 -0.22 1.43 -5.05
C ALA A 299 0.00 1.58 -6.56
N ASN A 300 -0.73 0.79 -7.36
CA ASN A 300 -0.71 0.94 -8.82
C ASN A 300 -1.21 2.31 -9.26
N HIS A 301 -2.27 2.81 -8.65
CA HIS A 301 -2.80 4.14 -8.96
C HIS A 301 -1.84 5.24 -8.52
N ALA A 302 -1.27 5.17 -7.31
CA ALA A 302 -0.28 6.13 -6.83
C ALA A 302 0.92 6.25 -7.79
N ALA A 303 1.44 5.11 -8.26
CA ALA A 303 2.52 5.10 -9.24
C ALA A 303 2.10 5.72 -10.58
N LYS A 304 0.88 5.42 -11.06
CA LYS A 304 0.38 5.98 -12.33
C LYS A 304 0.23 7.49 -12.29
N ILE A 305 -0.42 8.04 -11.24
CA ILE A 305 -0.60 9.49 -11.12
C ILE A 305 0.73 10.22 -10.99
N LEU A 306 1.69 9.64 -10.25
CA LEU A 306 3.05 10.20 -10.15
C LEU A 306 3.75 10.23 -11.52
N MET A 307 3.70 9.12 -12.27
CA MET A 307 4.32 9.05 -13.59
C MET A 307 3.59 9.89 -14.65
N ALA A 308 2.27 10.07 -14.54
CA ALA A 308 1.49 10.95 -15.41
C ALA A 308 1.93 12.42 -15.21
N LYS A 309 2.12 12.86 -13.97
CA LYS A 309 2.64 14.19 -13.63
C LYS A 309 3.98 14.45 -14.32
N PHE A 310 4.87 13.46 -14.38
CA PHE A 310 6.15 13.59 -15.08
C PHE A 310 5.99 13.85 -16.59
N ASN A 311 4.94 13.33 -17.19
CA ASN A 311 4.69 13.47 -18.62
C ASN A 311 3.83 14.68 -18.98
N GLY A 312 3.48 15.53 -18.01
CA GLY A 312 2.59 16.67 -18.20
C GLY A 312 1.15 16.27 -18.56
N ILE A 313 0.75 15.05 -18.20
CA ILE A 313 -0.60 14.54 -18.41
C ILE A 313 -1.40 14.88 -17.16
N GLU A 314 -2.33 15.82 -17.29
CA GLU A 314 -3.35 16.04 -16.26
C GLU A 314 -4.41 14.95 -16.41
N GLU A 315 -4.36 13.92 -15.57
CA GLU A 315 -5.46 12.97 -15.45
C GLU A 315 -6.58 13.60 -14.61
N GLU A 316 -7.81 13.53 -15.11
CA GLU A 316 -9.00 13.74 -14.29
C GLU A 316 -9.00 12.74 -13.13
N ASN A 317 -9.03 13.17 -11.88
CA ASN A 317 -8.94 12.36 -10.65
C ASN A 317 -7.53 11.85 -10.29
N GLN A 318 -6.60 12.75 -10.07
CA GLN A 318 -5.26 12.41 -9.59
C GLN A 318 -5.28 11.71 -8.22
N SER A 319 -6.07 12.21 -7.26
CA SER A 319 -6.17 11.61 -5.92
C SER A 319 -7.46 10.80 -5.76
N LYS A 320 -7.39 9.63 -5.09
CA LYS A 320 -8.52 8.71 -5.02
C LYS A 320 -8.62 7.98 -3.69
N GLU A 321 -9.86 7.83 -3.21
CA GLU A 321 -10.18 6.91 -2.13
C GLU A 321 -10.74 5.59 -2.68
N PHE A 322 -10.17 4.49 -2.19
CA PHE A 322 -10.56 3.14 -2.56
C PHE A 322 -11.43 2.52 -1.46
N ARG A 323 -12.38 1.67 -1.85
CA ARG A 323 -13.26 0.99 -0.91
C ARG A 323 -12.74 -0.40 -0.59
N SER A 324 -12.73 -0.70 0.71
CA SER A 324 -12.43 -2.00 1.27
C SER A 324 -13.70 -2.86 1.37
N GLU A 325 -13.55 -4.17 1.43
CA GLU A 325 -14.61 -5.17 1.46
C GLU A 325 -14.52 -6.00 2.74
N LEU A 326 -15.66 -6.22 3.43
CA LEU A 326 -15.73 -7.11 4.59
C LEU A 326 -15.80 -8.57 4.13
N ILE A 327 -14.93 -9.40 4.66
CA ILE A 327 -14.85 -10.85 4.41
C ILE A 327 -15.13 -11.57 5.72
N VAL A 328 -16.31 -12.20 5.83
CA VAL A 328 -16.69 -12.99 7.01
C VAL A 328 -16.25 -14.44 6.79
N ARG A 329 -15.55 -14.99 7.80
CA ARG A 329 -15.04 -16.37 7.82
C ARG A 329 -15.34 -17.04 9.19
N GLU A 330 -14.69 -18.16 9.45
CA GLU A 330 -15.00 -19.07 10.59
C GLU A 330 -14.57 -18.52 11.97
N SER A 331 -13.69 -17.53 12.00
CA SER A 331 -13.20 -16.98 13.28
C SER A 331 -14.21 -16.11 14.06
N LEU A 332 -15.39 -15.86 13.48
CA LEU A 332 -16.49 -15.11 14.08
C LEU A 332 -17.73 -16.02 14.24
N ARG A 333 -18.15 -16.27 15.48
CA ARG A 333 -19.38 -17.03 15.78
C ARG A 333 -20.54 -16.12 16.14
N THR A 334 -21.75 -16.64 16.08
CA THR A 334 -22.95 -16.03 16.68
C THR A 334 -23.11 -16.54 18.13
N LEU A 335 -23.38 -15.62 19.08
CA LEU A 335 -23.65 -15.91 20.50
C LEU A 335 -25.10 -16.30 20.71
#